data_5dfd0e0f7a9980b3fd8b6be63d0d1112
#
_entry.id   5dfd0e0f7a9980b3fd8b6be63d0d1112
#
_cell.length_a   1.000
_cell.length_b   1.000
_cell.length_c   1.000
_cell.angle_alpha   90.00
_cell.angle_beta   90.00
_cell.angle_gamma   90.00
#
_symmetry.space_group_name_H-M   'P 1'
#
loop_
_entity.id
_entity.type
_entity.pdbx_description
1 polymer ?
#
loop_
_entity_poly.entity_id
_entity_poly.type
_entity_poly.pdbx_seq_one_letter_code
_entity_poly.pdbx_strand_id
1 'polypeptide(L)' 'MKFLIVTGLSGAGKTSVLRHLEDSGYQCMDNIPPLLLAPAFTLCEKVELDTPVALGVDSRSGA' A
#
# COMPACT_ATOMS: atom_id res chain seq x y z
N MET A 1 -3.88 -13.97 -2.00
CA MET A 1 -4.01 -12.53 -1.73
C MET A 1 -2.91 -11.76 -2.44
N LYS A 2 -3.26 -10.67 -3.10
CA LYS A 2 -2.27 -9.77 -3.70
C LYS A 2 -2.01 -8.59 -2.77
N PHE A 3 -0.74 -8.31 -2.55
CA PHE A 3 -0.32 -7.27 -1.64
C PHE A 3 0.83 -6.52 -2.27
N LEU A 4 0.61 -5.27 -2.64
CA LEU A 4 1.63 -4.45 -3.31
C LEU A 4 2.08 -3.31 -2.40
N ILE A 5 3.36 -3.00 -2.49
CA ILE A 5 3.93 -1.88 -1.76
C ILE A 5 4.47 -0.88 -2.78
N VAL A 6 3.97 0.35 -2.71
CA VAL A 6 4.36 1.43 -3.61
C VAL A 6 5.26 2.38 -2.86
N THR A 7 6.53 2.45 -3.27
CA THR A 7 7.52 3.28 -2.59
C THR A 7 8.52 3.82 -3.60
N GLY A 8 9.34 4.76 -3.16
CA GLY A 8 10.43 5.28 -4.00
C GLY A 8 10.01 6.27 -5.06
N LEU A 9 8.74 6.68 -5.08
CA LEU A 9 8.22 7.63 -6.08
C LEU A 9 7.98 8.99 -5.44
N SER A 10 7.98 10.04 -6.29
CA SER A 10 7.53 11.35 -5.83
C SER A 10 6.07 11.28 -5.40
N GLY A 11 5.62 12.27 -4.62
CA GLY A 11 4.24 12.29 -4.17
C GLY A 11 3.25 12.17 -5.31
N ALA A 12 3.46 12.92 -6.39
CA ALA A 12 2.57 12.89 -7.55
C ALA A 12 2.60 11.53 -8.25
N GLY A 13 3.79 10.94 -8.40
CA GLY A 13 3.92 9.63 -9.04
C GLY A 13 3.25 8.54 -8.23
N LYS A 14 3.42 8.58 -6.91
CA LYS A 14 2.81 7.60 -6.03
C LYS A 14 1.28 7.69 -6.09
N THR A 15 0.75 8.90 -6.06
CA THR A 15 -0.69 9.10 -6.15
C THR A 15 -1.25 8.55 -7.46
N SER A 16 -0.56 8.79 -8.57
CA SER A 16 -0.99 8.27 -9.86
C SER A 16 -1.04 6.75 -9.89
N VAL A 17 -0.01 6.11 -9.35
CA VAL A 17 0.04 4.64 -9.29
C VAL A 17 -1.08 4.08 -8.42
N LEU A 18 -1.27 4.65 -7.24
CA LEU A 18 -2.32 4.17 -6.35
C LEU A 18 -3.70 4.35 -6.95
N ARG A 19 -3.93 5.47 -7.64
CA ARG A 19 -5.21 5.71 -8.30
C ARG A 19 -5.47 4.70 -9.40
N HIS A 20 -4.44 4.38 -10.17
CA HIS A 20 -4.53 3.37 -11.21
C HIS A 20 -4.86 1.99 -10.62
N LEU A 21 -4.21 1.64 -9.53
CA LEU A 21 -4.47 0.37 -8.86
C LEU A 21 -5.89 0.33 -8.29
N GLU A 22 -6.36 1.44 -7.74
CA GLU A 22 -7.70 1.55 -7.22
C GLU A 22 -8.73 1.30 -8.33
N ASP A 23 -8.49 1.87 -9.51
CA ASP A 23 -9.35 1.65 -10.68
C ASP A 23 -9.34 0.19 -11.11
N SER A 24 -8.27 -0.53 -10.79
CA SER A 24 -8.14 -1.95 -11.11
C SER A 24 -8.70 -2.87 -10.02
N GLY A 25 -9.32 -2.30 -9.01
CA GLY A 25 -9.97 -3.08 -7.96
C GLY A 25 -9.16 -3.26 -6.69
N TYR A 26 -8.03 -2.57 -6.57
CA TYR A 26 -7.21 -2.66 -5.36
C TYR A 26 -7.76 -1.77 -4.25
N GLN A 27 -7.64 -2.25 -3.02
CA GLN A 27 -7.88 -1.45 -1.84
C GLN A 27 -6.60 -0.69 -1.57
N CYS A 28 -6.62 0.64 -1.69
CA CYS A 28 -5.41 1.44 -1.59
C CYS A 28 -5.38 2.28 -0.33
N MET A 29 -4.21 2.33 0.30
CA MET A 29 -3.96 3.20 1.43
C MET A 29 -2.63 3.90 1.20
N ASP A 30 -2.55 5.17 1.59
CA ASP A 30 -1.34 5.97 1.40
C ASP A 30 -0.78 6.42 2.75
N ASN A 31 0.43 6.94 2.71
CA ASN A 31 1.11 7.48 3.89
C ASN A 31 1.31 6.45 5.00
N ILE A 32 1.60 5.22 4.60
CA ILE A 32 1.86 4.16 5.57
C ILE A 32 3.31 4.25 6.03
N PRO A 33 3.57 4.39 7.34
CA PRO A 33 4.94 4.32 7.83
C PRO A 33 5.55 2.94 7.60
N PRO A 34 6.84 2.87 7.25
CA PRO A 34 7.48 1.57 7.02
C PRO A 34 7.31 0.58 8.17
N LEU A 35 7.26 1.07 9.40
CA LEU A 35 7.10 0.20 10.57
C LEU A 35 5.76 -0.53 10.59
N LEU A 36 4.76 -0.03 9.89
CA LEU A 36 3.44 -0.64 9.89
C LEU A 36 3.25 -1.64 8.75
N LEU A 37 4.24 -1.78 7.86
CA LEU A 37 4.08 -2.69 6.72
C LEU A 37 3.93 -4.15 7.14
N ALA A 38 4.78 -4.62 8.05
CA ALA A 38 4.72 -6.01 8.49
C ALA A 38 3.43 -6.32 9.24
N PRO A 39 3.01 -5.50 10.23
CA PRO A 39 1.72 -5.78 10.88
C PRO A 39 0.54 -5.67 9.93
N ALA A 40 0.59 -4.74 8.96
CA ALA A 40 -0.50 -4.62 7.98
C ALA A 40 -0.61 -5.87 7.12
N PHE A 41 0.52 -6.38 6.64
CA PHE A 41 0.55 -7.61 5.85
C PHE A 41 0.01 -8.79 6.66
N THR A 42 0.47 -8.93 7.90
CA THR A 42 0.03 -10.02 8.77
C THR A 42 -1.47 -9.97 9.00
N LEU A 43 -2.00 -8.77 9.24
CA LEU A 43 -3.44 -8.60 9.44
C LEU A 43 -4.23 -8.98 8.20
N CYS A 44 -3.80 -8.51 7.04
CA CYS A 44 -4.47 -8.83 5.78
C CYS A 44 -4.46 -10.33 5.51
N GLU A 45 -3.36 -10.99 5.83
CA GLU A 45 -3.23 -12.42 5.65
C GLU A 45 -4.17 -13.18 6.59
N LYS A 46 -4.28 -12.71 7.83
CA LYS A 46 -5.14 -13.36 8.83
C LYS A 46 -6.62 -13.29 8.47
N VAL A 47 -7.06 -12.17 7.92
CA VAL A 47 -8.47 -12.01 7.58
C VAL A 47 -8.81 -12.58 6.20
N GLU A 48 -7.81 -13.09 5.50
CA GLU A 48 -7.99 -13.73 4.19
C GLU A 48 -8.79 -12.85 3.23
N LEU A 49 -8.32 -11.62 3.06
CA LEU A 49 -8.99 -10.68 2.16
C LEU A 49 -8.99 -11.17 0.73
N ASP A 50 -10.16 -11.16 0.10
CA ASP A 50 -10.27 -11.49 -1.32
C ASP A 50 -9.81 -10.33 -2.19
N THR A 51 -9.94 -9.12 -1.68
CA THR A 51 -9.58 -7.90 -2.41
C THR A 51 -8.08 -7.66 -2.33
N PRO A 52 -7.41 -7.42 -3.46
CA PRO A 52 -5.99 -7.08 -3.43
C PRO A 52 -5.76 -5.73 -2.75
N VAL A 53 -4.64 -5.61 -2.08
CA VAL A 53 -4.31 -4.43 -1.27
C VAL A 53 -3.03 -3.78 -1.78
N ALA A 54 -3.03 -2.45 -1.87
CA ALA A 54 -1.85 -1.68 -2.24
C ALA A 54 -1.59 -0.62 -1.18
N LEU A 55 -0.38 -0.57 -0.67
CA LEU A 55 0.01 0.38 0.37
C LEU A 55 1.07 1.33 -0.16
N GLY A 56 0.78 2.63 -0.06
CA GLY A 56 1.77 3.65 -0.38
C GLY A 56 2.59 3.97 0.86
N VAL A 57 3.90 3.84 0.76
CA VAL A 57 4.80 4.06 1.88
C VAL A 57 5.30 5.50 1.87
N ASP A 58 5.28 6.14 3.03
CA ASP A 58 5.82 7.47 3.19
C ASP A 58 7.30 7.38 3.48
N SER A 59 8.12 7.57 2.44
CA SER A 59 9.57 7.48 2.57
C SER A 59 10.15 8.61 3.41
N ARG A 60 9.40 9.67 3.66
CA ARG A 60 9.87 10.79 4.47
C ARG A 60 9.83 10.52 5.96
N SER A 61 9.13 9.47 6.37
CA SER A 61 9.09 9.11 7.78
C SER A 61 10.45 8.71 8.31
N GLY A 62 11.37 8.35 7.44
CA GLY A 62 12.76 8.08 7.80
C GLY A 62 12.97 6.86 8.68
N ALA A 63 11.96 6.17 8.95
CA ALA A 63 12.06 5.06 9.90
C ALA A 63 12.38 3.78 9.19
#